data_9abd557f38747e0cd52f85b15b67ddba
#
_entry.id   9abd557f38747e0cd52f85b15b67ddba
#
_cell.length_a   1.000
_cell.length_b   1.000
_cell.length_c   1.000
_cell.angle_alpha   90.00
_cell.angle_beta   90.00
_cell.angle_gamma   90.00
#
_symmetry.space_group_name_H-M   'P 1'
#
loop_
_entity.id
_entity.type
_entity.pdbx_description
1 polymer ?
#
loop_
_entity_poly.entity_id
_entity_poly.type
_entity_poly.pdbx_seq_one_letter_code
_entity_poly.pdbx_strand_id
1 'polypeptide(L)'
;MADERGPRDVIHLRRDAASGIEAVTARFHGHAYDMHHHDEWLVGVTHDGIQDFFCRGARRQSTAGRVILIEPGERHDGQALRAAGFRYSMLYLPQDWLRDRMGGRDGHLGFRATLADDRHLGAAILQACRTVFDGTSPLATDAAMDDLAERLRGHLGAAPPRPAPDGDPAVADRALDYLHAHAATPFGLDALARAAGAADRFQLARAFRRRFGTSPHACLVELRLARARALLRERVPPAEAALMAGFSDQSHLGRWFRRAYGLTPAVYRRGRTDVPDGAHLLD
;
A
#
# COMPACT_ATOMS: atom_id res chain seq x y z
N MET A 1 9.57 -9.48 37.52
CA MET A 1 10.40 -9.45 36.31
C MET A 1 9.55 -8.78 35.22
N ALA A 2 9.83 -7.51 34.92
CA ALA A 2 9.18 -6.81 33.81
C ALA A 2 9.67 -7.44 32.50
N ASP A 3 8.74 -7.64 31.56
CA ASP A 3 9.05 -8.17 30.23
C ASP A 3 10.05 -7.22 29.52
N GLU A 4 11.31 -7.63 29.41
CA GLU A 4 12.40 -6.87 28.77
C GLU A 4 12.26 -6.77 27.23
N ARG A 5 11.15 -7.23 26.66
CA ARG A 5 10.83 -7.04 25.25
C ARG A 5 10.31 -5.61 25.07
N GLY A 6 11.12 -4.77 24.44
CA GLY A 6 10.75 -3.40 24.10
C GLY A 6 9.37 -3.28 23.42
N PRO A 7 8.85 -2.07 23.23
CA PRO A 7 7.53 -1.86 22.66
C PRO A 7 7.40 -2.55 21.31
N ARG A 8 6.30 -3.32 21.14
CA ARG A 8 6.04 -4.12 19.93
C ARG A 8 5.21 -3.31 18.93
N ASP A 9 5.48 -3.56 17.66
CA ASP A 9 4.61 -3.07 16.59
C ASP A 9 3.23 -3.69 16.72
N VAL A 10 2.19 -2.87 16.60
CA VAL A 10 0.78 -3.28 16.69
C VAL A 10 0.05 -2.80 15.44
N ILE A 11 -0.69 -3.69 14.80
CA ILE A 11 -1.51 -3.37 13.63
C ILE A 11 -2.90 -3.93 13.85
N HIS A 12 -3.89 -3.06 13.75
CA HIS A 12 -5.29 -3.43 13.68
C HIS A 12 -5.80 -3.21 12.26
N LEU A 13 -6.47 -4.22 11.72
CA LEU A 13 -7.08 -4.20 10.39
C LEU A 13 -8.53 -4.65 10.48
N ARG A 14 -9.40 -3.93 9.80
CA ARG A 14 -10.78 -4.33 9.54
C ARG A 14 -11.11 -4.08 8.08
N ARG A 15 -11.73 -5.07 7.44
CA ARG A 15 -12.27 -4.95 6.09
C ARG A 15 -13.79 -4.90 6.17
N ASP A 16 -14.37 -3.91 5.55
CA ASP A 16 -15.80 -3.87 5.28
C ASP A 16 -16.10 -4.81 4.10
N ALA A 17 -17.00 -5.78 4.36
CA ALA A 17 -17.29 -6.82 3.36
C ALA A 17 -18.12 -6.29 2.18
N ALA A 18 -18.91 -5.24 2.39
CA ALA A 18 -19.80 -4.68 1.37
C ALA A 18 -19.05 -3.82 0.37
N SER A 19 -18.19 -2.92 0.84
CA SER A 19 -17.44 -1.96 0.02
C SER A 19 -16.04 -2.43 -0.37
N GLY A 20 -15.50 -3.45 0.31
CA GLY A 20 -14.11 -3.88 0.17
C GLY A 20 -13.09 -2.92 0.76
N ILE A 21 -13.52 -1.83 1.40
CA ILE A 21 -12.65 -0.85 2.06
C ILE A 21 -11.95 -1.51 3.24
N GLU A 22 -10.65 -1.24 3.38
CA GLU A 22 -9.87 -1.67 4.53
C GLU A 22 -9.48 -0.47 5.38
N ALA A 23 -9.76 -0.55 6.68
CA ALA A 23 -9.26 0.39 7.68
C ALA A 23 -8.11 -0.25 8.45
N VAL A 24 -7.03 0.47 8.58
CA VAL A 24 -5.85 0.07 9.35
C VAL A 24 -5.53 1.15 10.37
N THR A 25 -5.30 0.73 11.61
CA THR A 25 -4.64 1.57 12.60
C THR A 25 -3.39 0.84 13.08
N ALA A 26 -2.26 1.54 13.15
CA ALA A 26 -1.02 0.90 13.49
C ALA A 26 -0.13 1.80 14.34
N ARG A 27 0.62 1.16 15.25
CA ARG A 27 1.74 1.75 15.99
C ARG A 27 3.00 0.98 15.67
N PHE A 28 4.03 1.69 15.20
CA PHE A 28 5.33 1.13 14.86
C PHE A 28 6.43 1.74 15.71
N HIS A 29 7.29 0.89 16.26
CA HIS A 29 8.46 1.29 17.04
C HIS A 29 9.78 1.00 16.31
N GLY A 30 9.83 -0.02 15.47
CA GLY A 30 11.06 -0.42 14.79
C GLY A 30 10.85 -1.04 13.42
N HIS A 31 9.59 -1.26 13.01
CA HIS A 31 9.30 -1.80 11.69
C HIS A 31 9.54 -0.74 10.61
N ALA A 32 10.24 -1.15 9.56
CA ALA A 32 10.32 -0.41 8.31
C ALA A 32 9.60 -1.22 7.24
N TYR A 33 8.71 -0.59 6.51
CA TYR A 33 8.12 -1.17 5.32
C TYR A 33 9.11 -1.11 4.17
N ASP A 34 9.33 -2.23 3.52
CA ASP A 34 10.07 -2.24 2.27
C ASP A 34 9.29 -1.46 1.19
N MET A 35 10.01 -0.99 0.17
CA MET A 35 9.38 -0.36 -0.98
C MET A 35 8.33 -1.28 -1.61
N HIS A 36 7.09 -0.81 -1.71
CA HIS A 36 5.95 -1.54 -2.27
C HIS A 36 4.92 -0.57 -2.85
N HIS A 37 3.85 -1.08 -3.42
CA HIS A 37 2.70 -0.32 -3.88
C HIS A 37 1.40 -1.05 -3.55
N HIS A 38 0.30 -0.34 -3.68
CA HIS A 38 -1.06 -0.86 -3.53
C HIS A 38 -1.90 -0.52 -4.77
N ASP A 39 -2.92 -1.31 -5.02
CA ASP A 39 -3.89 -1.06 -6.10
C ASP A 39 -5.01 -0.12 -5.65
N GLU A 40 -5.05 0.21 -4.37
CA GLU A 40 -6.03 1.11 -3.77
C GLU A 40 -5.47 2.53 -3.60
N TRP A 41 -6.38 3.49 -3.45
CA TRP A 41 -6.08 4.80 -2.92
C TRP A 41 -5.84 4.70 -1.41
N LEU A 42 -4.73 5.21 -0.93
CA LEU A 42 -4.42 5.27 0.48
C LEU A 42 -4.64 6.69 0.98
N VAL A 43 -5.51 6.81 1.97
CA VAL A 43 -5.77 8.08 2.64
C VAL A 43 -5.67 7.88 4.15
N GLY A 44 -4.78 8.62 4.81
CA GLY A 44 -4.49 8.38 6.22
C GLY A 44 -4.08 9.62 6.99
N VAL A 45 -4.00 9.47 8.31
CA VAL A 45 -3.60 10.52 9.25
C VAL A 45 -2.56 9.96 10.22
N THR A 46 -1.48 10.69 10.43
CA THR A 46 -0.53 10.42 11.51
C THR A 46 -1.10 10.96 12.82
N HIS A 47 -1.19 10.13 13.87
CA HIS A 47 -1.69 10.53 15.19
C HIS A 47 -0.59 11.09 16.06
N ASP A 48 0.52 10.37 16.14
CA ASP A 48 1.68 10.77 16.93
C ASP A 48 2.99 10.25 16.30
N GLY A 49 4.12 10.81 16.73
CA GLY A 49 5.44 10.49 16.21
C GLY A 49 5.69 11.12 14.85
N ILE A 50 6.70 10.58 14.15
CA ILE A 50 7.08 11.02 12.80
C ILE A 50 7.27 9.80 11.94
N GLN A 51 6.42 9.67 10.92
CA GLN A 51 6.58 8.69 9.86
C GLN A 51 7.43 9.30 8.74
N ASP A 52 8.58 8.69 8.48
CA ASP A 52 9.47 9.04 7.38
C ASP A 52 9.26 8.03 6.25
N PHE A 53 8.91 8.50 5.06
CA PHE A 53 8.60 7.64 3.93
C PHE A 53 9.02 8.26 2.60
N PHE A 54 9.40 7.40 1.66
CA PHE A 54 9.66 7.77 0.29
C PHE A 54 8.37 7.61 -0.54
N CYS A 55 8.02 8.62 -1.34
CA CYS A 55 6.90 8.57 -2.26
C CYS A 55 7.08 9.64 -3.33
N ARG A 56 6.72 9.34 -4.59
CA ARG A 56 6.84 10.28 -5.72
C ARG A 56 8.24 10.91 -5.83
N GLY A 57 9.28 10.06 -5.79
CA GLY A 57 10.65 10.48 -6.02
C GLY A 57 11.30 11.28 -4.88
N ALA A 58 10.66 11.45 -3.72
CA ALA A 58 11.21 12.20 -2.60
C ALA A 58 10.87 11.57 -1.24
N ARG A 59 11.75 11.74 -0.27
CA ARG A 59 11.46 11.43 1.14
C ARG A 59 10.58 12.52 1.74
N ARG A 60 9.64 12.09 2.56
CA ARG A 60 8.64 12.95 3.21
C ARG A 60 8.50 12.57 4.67
N GLN A 61 8.14 13.54 5.49
CA GLN A 61 7.87 13.32 6.90
C GLN A 61 6.44 13.72 7.20
N SER A 62 5.66 12.77 7.70
CA SER A 62 4.33 13.02 8.24
C SER A 62 4.40 13.08 9.76
N THR A 63 3.97 14.21 10.29
CA THR A 63 3.87 14.47 11.73
C THR A 63 2.41 14.40 12.19
N ALA A 64 2.17 14.49 13.49
CA ALA A 64 0.82 14.47 14.04
C ALA A 64 -0.13 15.45 13.33
N GLY A 65 -1.30 14.98 12.97
CA GLY A 65 -2.35 15.74 12.26
C GLY A 65 -2.17 15.81 10.73
N ARG A 66 -1.01 15.43 10.18
CA ARG A 66 -0.80 15.46 8.71
C ARG A 66 -1.57 14.33 8.04
N VAL A 67 -2.22 14.68 6.94
CA VAL A 67 -2.89 13.74 6.04
C VAL A 67 -1.89 13.20 5.02
N ILE A 68 -1.93 11.89 4.81
CA ILE A 68 -1.14 11.16 3.80
C ILE A 68 -2.07 10.72 2.68
N LEU A 69 -1.68 11.00 1.43
CA LEU A 69 -2.45 10.71 0.22
C LEU A 69 -1.54 10.01 -0.80
N ILE A 70 -1.82 8.73 -1.09
CA ILE A 70 -1.02 7.92 -2.02
C ILE A 70 -1.96 7.30 -3.05
N GLU A 71 -1.56 7.40 -4.31
CA GLU A 71 -2.33 6.89 -5.45
C GLU A 71 -2.11 5.39 -5.66
N PRO A 72 -3.06 4.71 -6.33
CA PRO A 72 -2.87 3.36 -6.82
C PRO A 72 -1.58 3.24 -7.65
N GLY A 73 -0.81 2.17 -7.41
CA GLY A 73 0.46 1.91 -8.10
C GLY A 73 1.62 2.82 -7.70
N GLU A 74 1.42 3.81 -6.83
CA GLU A 74 2.51 4.67 -6.37
C GLU A 74 3.40 3.93 -5.37
N ARG A 75 4.69 3.83 -5.71
CA ARG A 75 5.67 3.13 -4.88
C ARG A 75 6.05 3.96 -3.67
N HIS A 76 6.01 3.35 -2.51
CA HIS A 76 6.37 3.98 -1.25
C HIS A 76 6.97 2.96 -0.28
N ASP A 77 7.75 3.48 0.66
CA ASP A 77 8.24 2.78 1.86
C ASP A 77 7.70 3.49 3.10
N GLY A 78 8.16 3.08 4.28
CA GLY A 78 7.84 3.80 5.51
C GLY A 78 8.63 3.28 6.68
N GLN A 79 9.08 4.19 7.55
CA GLN A 79 9.84 3.86 8.76
C GLN A 79 9.59 4.89 9.86
N ALA A 80 9.86 4.49 11.10
CA ALA A 80 9.91 5.43 12.20
C ALA A 80 11.19 6.28 12.14
N LEU A 81 11.05 7.59 12.23
CA LEU A 81 12.21 8.48 12.29
C LEU A 81 12.89 8.48 13.68
N ARG A 82 12.14 8.13 14.73
CA ARG A 82 12.61 8.11 16.13
C ARG A 82 12.27 6.79 16.80
N ALA A 83 13.04 6.42 17.82
CA ALA A 83 12.82 5.20 18.60
C ALA A 83 11.45 5.15 19.30
N ALA A 84 10.81 6.30 19.57
CA ALA A 84 9.44 6.36 20.08
C ALA A 84 8.38 5.82 19.10
N GLY A 85 8.77 5.67 17.83
CA GLY A 85 7.85 5.19 16.79
C GLY A 85 6.90 6.25 16.27
N PHE A 86 5.84 5.78 15.61
CA PHE A 86 4.71 6.60 15.15
C PHE A 86 3.42 5.79 15.17
N ARG A 87 2.29 6.49 15.22
CA ARG A 87 0.96 5.91 15.12
C ARG A 87 0.18 6.60 14.00
N TYR A 88 -0.55 5.82 13.21
CA TYR A 88 -1.39 6.33 12.13
C TYR A 88 -2.67 5.52 11.95
N SER A 89 -3.64 6.13 11.28
CA SER A 89 -4.79 5.44 10.69
C SER A 89 -4.80 5.64 9.19
N MET A 90 -5.18 4.60 8.45
CA MET A 90 -5.17 4.56 6.99
C MET A 90 -6.40 3.82 6.47
N LEU A 91 -7.04 4.38 5.44
CA LEU A 91 -8.04 3.70 4.63
C LEU A 91 -7.43 3.30 3.30
N TYR A 92 -7.74 2.10 2.86
CA TYR A 92 -7.44 1.56 1.54
C TYR A 92 -8.75 1.54 0.77
N LEU A 93 -8.91 2.48 -0.17
CA LEU A 93 -10.14 2.66 -0.93
C LEU A 93 -9.99 2.01 -2.30
N PRO A 94 -10.85 1.07 -2.69
CA PRO A 94 -10.84 0.49 -4.02
C PRO A 94 -10.92 1.57 -5.12
N GLN A 95 -10.26 1.35 -6.26
CA GLN A 95 -10.23 2.35 -7.33
C GLN A 95 -11.62 2.69 -7.83
N ASP A 96 -12.47 1.67 -8.01
CA ASP A 96 -13.85 1.84 -8.46
C ASP A 96 -14.68 2.66 -7.48
N TRP A 97 -14.48 2.42 -6.17
CA TRP A 97 -15.19 3.14 -5.12
C TRP A 97 -15.01 4.67 -5.23
N LEU A 98 -13.77 5.13 -5.45
CA LEU A 98 -13.49 6.56 -5.61
C LEU A 98 -13.97 7.09 -6.96
N ARG A 99 -13.76 6.33 -8.04
CA ARG A 99 -14.18 6.71 -9.40
C ARG A 99 -15.68 6.94 -9.48
N ASP A 100 -16.48 6.04 -8.93
CA ASP A 100 -17.94 6.12 -8.93
C ASP A 100 -18.43 7.39 -8.22
N ARG A 101 -17.81 7.72 -7.07
CA ARG A 101 -18.15 8.93 -6.30
C ARG A 101 -17.64 10.23 -6.93
N MET A 102 -16.66 10.16 -7.80
CA MET A 102 -16.14 11.31 -8.57
C MET A 102 -16.87 11.54 -9.87
N GLY A 103 -17.95 10.79 -10.17
CA GLY A 103 -18.81 10.97 -11.35
C GLY A 103 -18.26 10.36 -12.62
N GLY A 104 -17.47 9.28 -12.52
CA GLY A 104 -17.05 8.47 -13.66
C GLY A 104 -16.24 9.21 -14.72
N ARG A 105 -15.59 10.32 -14.38
CA ARG A 105 -14.81 11.09 -15.35
C ARG A 105 -13.59 10.29 -15.81
N ASP A 106 -13.54 10.00 -17.10
CA ASP A 106 -12.37 9.44 -17.79
C ASP A 106 -11.22 10.46 -17.82
N GLY A 107 -10.52 10.56 -16.72
CA GLY A 107 -9.34 11.39 -16.60
C GLY A 107 -8.39 10.76 -15.57
N HIS A 108 -7.08 10.96 -15.74
CA HIS A 108 -6.11 10.56 -14.72
C HIS A 108 -6.38 11.34 -13.43
N LEU A 109 -7.23 10.77 -12.57
CA LEU A 109 -7.41 11.25 -11.20
C LEU A 109 -6.09 11.00 -10.45
N GLY A 110 -5.55 12.04 -9.85
CA GLY A 110 -4.38 11.94 -9.00
C GLY A 110 -4.50 12.89 -7.82
N PHE A 111 -3.73 12.66 -6.77
CA PHE A 111 -3.63 13.63 -5.69
C PHE A 111 -2.66 14.76 -6.07
N ARG A 112 -3.04 16.00 -5.81
CA ARG A 112 -2.17 17.19 -6.04
C ARG A 112 -0.91 17.16 -5.20
N ALA A 113 -0.99 16.55 -4.00
CA ALA A 113 0.14 16.42 -3.08
C ALA A 113 0.05 15.10 -2.32
N THR A 114 1.20 14.57 -1.90
CA THR A 114 1.29 13.35 -1.06
C THR A 114 0.97 13.64 0.41
N LEU A 115 1.21 14.87 0.88
CA LEU A 115 0.91 15.33 2.23
C LEU A 115 0.01 16.55 2.17
N ALA A 116 -0.99 16.59 3.04
CA ALA A 116 -1.85 17.75 3.22
C ALA A 116 -1.93 18.16 4.69
N ASP A 117 -2.08 19.45 4.92
CA ASP A 117 -2.39 20.02 6.22
C ASP A 117 -3.86 20.45 6.20
N ASP A 118 -4.74 19.45 6.34
CA ASP A 118 -6.19 19.61 6.28
C ASP A 118 -6.85 18.86 7.41
N ARG A 119 -7.16 19.58 8.48
CA ARG A 119 -7.80 19.03 9.68
C ARG A 119 -9.20 18.45 9.41
N HIS A 120 -9.93 19.01 8.42
CA HIS A 120 -11.28 18.55 8.10
C HIS A 120 -11.26 17.24 7.34
N LEU A 121 -10.34 17.11 6.37
CA LEU A 121 -10.09 15.84 5.71
C LEU A 121 -9.57 14.80 6.71
N GLY A 122 -8.64 15.18 7.59
CA GLY A 122 -8.15 14.31 8.65
C GLY A 122 -9.26 13.77 9.55
N ALA A 123 -10.17 14.65 9.99
CA ALA A 123 -11.32 14.25 10.80
C ALA A 123 -12.28 13.29 10.06
N ALA A 124 -12.52 13.53 8.76
CA ALA A 124 -13.35 12.65 7.94
C ALA A 124 -12.72 11.26 7.77
N ILE A 125 -11.37 11.19 7.53
CA ILE A 125 -10.64 9.93 7.47
C ILE A 125 -10.80 9.15 8.78
N LEU A 126 -10.61 9.80 9.93
CA LEU A 126 -10.74 9.16 11.22
C LEU A 126 -12.16 8.68 11.49
N GLN A 127 -13.18 9.48 11.14
CA GLN A 127 -14.57 9.09 11.27
C GLN A 127 -14.88 7.87 10.39
N ALA A 128 -14.45 7.86 9.15
CA ALA A 128 -14.61 6.73 8.24
C ALA A 128 -13.89 5.47 8.77
N CYS A 129 -12.67 5.59 9.30
CA CYS A 129 -11.99 4.49 9.97
C CYS A 129 -12.82 3.93 11.13
N ARG A 130 -13.37 4.79 12.00
CA ARG A 130 -14.21 4.38 13.15
C ARG A 130 -15.41 3.56 12.69
N THR A 131 -16.16 4.03 11.70
CA THR A 131 -17.35 3.31 11.23
C THR A 131 -17.01 1.95 10.63
N VAL A 132 -15.87 1.82 9.95
CA VAL A 132 -15.39 0.52 9.45
C VAL A 132 -14.99 -0.40 10.62
N PHE A 133 -14.28 0.11 11.63
CA PHE A 133 -13.90 -0.70 12.79
C PHE A 133 -15.10 -1.12 13.63
N ASP A 134 -16.05 -0.24 13.85
CA ASP A 134 -17.27 -0.52 14.65
C ASP A 134 -18.17 -1.54 13.91
N GLY A 135 -18.34 -1.39 12.61
CA GLY A 135 -19.10 -2.32 11.76
C GLY A 135 -20.57 -2.52 12.14
N THR A 136 -21.12 -1.58 12.92
CA THR A 136 -22.45 -1.71 13.54
C THR A 136 -23.58 -1.09 12.73
N SER A 137 -23.27 -0.11 11.88
CA SER A 137 -24.27 0.62 11.10
C SER A 137 -23.79 0.88 9.67
N PRO A 138 -24.30 0.13 8.67
CA PRO A 138 -24.02 0.40 7.26
C PRO A 138 -24.31 1.85 6.87
N LEU A 139 -25.44 2.40 7.31
CA LEU A 139 -25.82 3.79 7.01
C LEU A 139 -24.80 4.81 7.55
N ALA A 140 -24.28 4.59 8.76
CA ALA A 140 -23.25 5.46 9.32
C ALA A 140 -21.92 5.37 8.55
N THR A 141 -21.59 4.16 8.09
CA THR A 141 -20.41 3.95 7.23
C THR A 141 -20.58 4.66 5.90
N ASP A 142 -21.73 4.50 5.23
CA ASP A 142 -22.00 5.16 3.96
C ASP A 142 -21.94 6.69 4.08
N ALA A 143 -22.56 7.25 5.10
CA ALA A 143 -22.53 8.71 5.36
C ALA A 143 -21.11 9.22 5.61
N ALA A 144 -20.30 8.51 6.40
CA ALA A 144 -18.92 8.88 6.66
C ALA A 144 -18.05 8.78 5.39
N MET A 145 -18.30 7.78 4.55
CA MET A 145 -17.61 7.59 3.27
C MET A 145 -17.98 8.66 2.24
N ASP A 146 -19.22 9.13 2.23
CA ASP A 146 -19.65 10.20 1.34
C ASP A 146 -19.05 11.55 1.75
N ASP A 147 -19.01 11.88 3.06
CA ASP A 147 -18.29 13.08 3.56
C ASP A 147 -16.79 13.00 3.21
N LEU A 148 -16.17 11.84 3.38
CA LEU A 148 -14.78 11.62 2.98
C LEU A 148 -14.57 11.89 1.49
N ALA A 149 -15.41 11.32 0.63
CA ALA A 149 -15.31 11.49 -0.81
C ALA A 149 -15.46 12.96 -1.23
N GLU A 150 -16.39 13.69 -0.62
CA GLU A 150 -16.58 15.12 -0.90
C GLU A 150 -15.34 15.93 -0.54
N ARG A 151 -14.72 15.66 0.61
CA ARG A 151 -13.48 16.35 1.02
C ARG A 151 -12.29 16.00 0.14
N LEU A 152 -12.18 14.75 -0.30
CA LEU A 152 -11.12 14.31 -1.21
C LEU A 152 -11.15 15.04 -2.55
N ARG A 153 -12.32 15.50 -3.02
CA ARG A 153 -12.46 16.28 -4.28
C ARG A 153 -11.51 17.48 -4.33
N GLY A 154 -11.34 18.18 -3.22
CA GLY A 154 -10.44 19.33 -3.10
C GLY A 154 -8.95 18.98 -3.29
N HIS A 155 -8.59 17.73 -3.05
CA HIS A 155 -7.21 17.21 -3.13
C HIS A 155 -6.91 16.48 -4.44
N LEU A 156 -7.93 16.20 -5.25
CA LEU A 156 -7.80 15.56 -6.55
C LEU A 156 -7.54 16.60 -7.66
N GLY A 157 -6.80 16.17 -8.68
CA GLY A 157 -6.48 16.98 -9.83
C GLY A 157 -5.60 16.25 -10.83
N ALA A 158 -5.03 16.97 -11.80
CA ALA A 158 -4.01 16.39 -12.65
C ALA A 158 -2.78 16.01 -11.79
N ALA A 159 -2.36 14.76 -11.83
CA ALA A 159 -1.14 14.34 -11.18
C ALA A 159 0.05 15.16 -11.72
N PRO A 160 0.97 15.63 -10.85
CA PRO A 160 2.15 16.29 -11.34
C PRO A 160 2.93 15.38 -12.30
N PRO A 161 3.50 15.91 -13.40
CA PRO A 161 4.23 15.09 -14.35
C PRO A 161 5.40 14.41 -13.65
N ARG A 162 5.54 13.11 -13.89
CA ARG A 162 6.72 12.37 -13.43
C ARG A 162 7.94 12.80 -14.24
N PRO A 163 9.11 12.95 -13.63
CA PRO A 163 10.34 13.23 -14.39
C PRO A 163 10.53 12.16 -15.47
N ALA A 164 10.81 12.61 -16.71
CA ALA A 164 11.14 11.67 -17.77
C ALA A 164 12.45 10.95 -17.43
N PRO A 165 12.49 9.61 -17.46
CA PRO A 165 13.70 8.88 -17.12
C PRO A 165 14.72 8.94 -18.26
N ASP A 166 15.99 9.14 -17.92
CA ASP A 166 17.13 8.98 -18.84
C ASP A 166 17.37 7.48 -19.09
N GLY A 167 17.51 7.09 -20.34
CA GLY A 167 17.87 5.71 -20.74
C GLY A 167 17.06 5.20 -21.92
N ASP A 168 17.30 3.94 -22.34
CA ASP A 168 16.46 3.28 -23.35
C ASP A 168 15.13 2.84 -22.69
N PRO A 169 14.06 3.61 -22.83
CA PRO A 169 12.78 3.30 -22.19
C PRO A 169 12.18 2.02 -22.76
N ALA A 170 12.46 1.68 -24.02
CA ALA A 170 11.86 0.54 -24.70
C ALA A 170 12.30 -0.80 -24.08
N VAL A 171 13.56 -0.95 -23.67
CA VAL A 171 14.05 -2.16 -22.99
C VAL A 171 13.37 -2.31 -21.61
N ALA A 172 13.29 -1.23 -20.86
CA ALA A 172 12.69 -1.27 -19.51
C ALA A 172 11.17 -1.52 -19.57
N ASP A 173 10.48 -0.88 -20.51
CA ASP A 173 9.03 -1.02 -20.67
C ASP A 173 8.68 -2.46 -21.14
N ARG A 174 9.39 -3.02 -22.14
CA ARG A 174 9.22 -4.43 -22.53
C ARG A 174 9.52 -5.41 -21.39
N ALA A 175 10.53 -5.10 -20.56
CA ALA A 175 10.81 -5.92 -19.39
C ALA A 175 9.64 -5.87 -18.38
N LEU A 176 9.05 -4.71 -18.16
CA LEU A 176 7.88 -4.57 -17.26
C LEU A 176 6.68 -5.34 -17.79
N ASP A 177 6.39 -5.24 -19.11
CA ASP A 177 5.30 -6.00 -19.74
C ASP A 177 5.51 -7.52 -19.57
N TYR A 178 6.75 -7.99 -19.76
CA TYR A 178 7.07 -9.39 -19.52
C TYR A 178 6.88 -9.79 -18.05
N LEU A 179 7.28 -8.94 -17.10
CA LEU A 179 7.07 -9.20 -15.67
C LEU A 179 5.58 -9.32 -15.33
N HIS A 180 4.72 -8.43 -15.85
CA HIS A 180 3.27 -8.51 -15.68
C HIS A 180 2.69 -9.79 -16.24
N ALA A 181 3.06 -10.17 -17.46
CA ALA A 181 2.55 -11.36 -18.14
C ALA A 181 2.98 -12.68 -17.46
N HIS A 182 4.16 -12.70 -16.83
CA HIS A 182 4.79 -13.94 -16.34
C HIS A 182 5.02 -13.94 -14.82
N ALA A 183 4.43 -13.02 -14.06
CA ALA A 183 4.70 -12.88 -12.62
C ALA A 183 4.52 -14.19 -11.84
N ALA A 184 3.53 -15.00 -12.20
CA ALA A 184 3.22 -16.26 -11.53
C ALA A 184 4.13 -17.44 -11.93
N THR A 185 4.89 -17.30 -13.02
CA THR A 185 5.73 -18.40 -13.52
C THR A 185 7.21 -18.21 -13.14
N PRO A 186 7.98 -19.29 -12.98
CA PRO A 186 9.42 -19.16 -12.75
C PRO A 186 10.14 -18.81 -14.06
N PHE A 187 11.01 -17.82 -14.02
CA PHE A 187 11.95 -17.50 -15.10
C PHE A 187 13.23 -16.87 -14.51
N GLY A 188 14.33 -16.95 -15.29
CA GLY A 188 15.60 -16.35 -14.92
C GLY A 188 15.79 -14.96 -15.53
N LEU A 189 16.74 -14.21 -14.99
CA LEU A 189 17.06 -12.85 -15.44
C LEU A 189 17.52 -12.81 -16.91
N ASP A 190 18.19 -13.86 -17.40
CA ASP A 190 18.63 -13.94 -18.78
C ASP A 190 17.44 -14.13 -19.76
N ALA A 191 16.39 -14.85 -19.33
CA ALA A 191 15.16 -14.97 -20.11
C ALA A 191 14.46 -13.60 -20.22
N LEU A 192 14.38 -12.87 -19.12
CA LEU A 192 13.83 -11.51 -19.09
C LEU A 192 14.66 -10.56 -19.96
N ALA A 193 16.00 -10.63 -19.93
CA ALA A 193 16.86 -9.79 -20.74
C ALA A 193 16.61 -10.04 -22.23
N ARG A 194 16.54 -11.31 -22.66
CA ARG A 194 16.22 -11.66 -24.04
C ARG A 194 14.84 -11.17 -24.47
N ALA A 195 13.82 -11.38 -23.63
CA ALA A 195 12.46 -10.93 -23.92
C ALA A 195 12.36 -9.40 -24.05
N ALA A 196 13.12 -8.68 -23.25
CA ALA A 196 13.19 -7.23 -23.30
C ALA A 196 14.06 -6.67 -24.44
N GLY A 197 14.79 -7.53 -25.17
CA GLY A 197 15.75 -7.11 -26.21
C GLY A 197 16.97 -6.40 -25.63
N ALA A 198 17.36 -6.72 -24.40
CA ALA A 198 18.61 -6.26 -23.82
C ALA A 198 19.79 -7.13 -24.28
N ALA A 199 20.95 -6.51 -24.47
CA ALA A 199 22.16 -7.25 -24.88
C ALA A 199 22.61 -8.23 -23.77
N ASP A 200 22.42 -7.84 -22.52
CA ASP A 200 22.72 -8.67 -21.36
C ASP A 200 21.88 -8.27 -20.14
N ARG A 201 21.97 -9.08 -19.07
CA ARG A 201 21.28 -8.82 -17.79
C ARG A 201 21.72 -7.53 -17.10
N PHE A 202 22.92 -7.04 -17.37
CA PHE A 202 23.43 -5.82 -16.75
C PHE A 202 22.86 -4.57 -17.43
N GLN A 203 22.74 -4.60 -18.77
CA GLN A 203 22.04 -3.56 -19.52
C GLN A 203 20.58 -3.47 -19.05
N LEU A 204 19.88 -4.62 -18.98
CA LEU A 204 18.53 -4.70 -18.47
C LEU A 204 18.41 -4.06 -17.08
N ALA A 205 19.26 -4.48 -16.12
CA ALA A 205 19.20 -3.99 -14.74
C ALA A 205 19.43 -2.48 -14.66
N ARG A 206 20.36 -1.94 -15.47
CA ARG A 206 20.61 -0.48 -15.52
C ARG A 206 19.43 0.26 -16.14
N ALA A 207 18.89 -0.20 -17.27
CA ALA A 207 17.73 0.41 -17.93
C ALA A 207 16.51 0.41 -17.01
N PHE A 208 16.23 -0.74 -16.40
CA PHE A 208 15.10 -0.90 -15.49
C PHE A 208 15.21 0.00 -14.25
N ARG A 209 16.40 0.06 -13.62
CA ARG A 209 16.64 0.92 -12.46
C ARG A 209 16.53 2.40 -12.82
N ARG A 210 17.02 2.82 -13.97
CA ARG A 210 16.89 4.21 -14.45
C ARG A 210 15.44 4.58 -14.70
N ARG A 211 14.68 3.66 -15.31
CA ARG A 211 13.27 3.89 -15.69
C ARG A 211 12.32 3.86 -14.51
N PHE A 212 12.51 2.88 -13.60
CA PHE A 212 11.54 2.58 -12.53
C PHE A 212 12.11 2.76 -11.11
N GLY A 213 13.37 3.13 -10.95
CA GLY A 213 14.01 3.33 -9.64
C GLY A 213 14.22 2.03 -8.85
N THR A 214 14.01 0.86 -9.48
CA THR A 214 14.05 -0.45 -8.79
C THR A 214 14.75 -1.51 -9.65
N SER A 215 15.02 -2.68 -9.08
CA SER A 215 15.49 -3.84 -9.86
C SER A 215 14.30 -4.62 -10.43
N PRO A 216 14.51 -5.36 -11.55
CA PRO A 216 13.49 -6.27 -12.08
C PRO A 216 13.00 -7.29 -11.06
N HIS A 217 13.89 -7.83 -10.21
CA HIS A 217 13.52 -8.79 -9.16
C HIS A 217 12.62 -8.15 -8.07
N ALA A 218 12.95 -6.94 -7.61
CA ALA A 218 12.12 -6.26 -6.62
C ALA A 218 10.72 -5.96 -7.20
N CYS A 219 10.64 -5.50 -8.45
CA CYS A 219 9.38 -5.30 -9.15
C CYS A 219 8.58 -6.61 -9.27
N LEU A 220 9.22 -7.74 -9.62
CA LEU A 220 8.56 -9.05 -9.66
C LEU A 220 7.98 -9.44 -8.30
N VAL A 221 8.73 -9.23 -7.22
CA VAL A 221 8.24 -9.51 -5.85
C VAL A 221 7.02 -8.64 -5.53
N GLU A 222 7.03 -7.36 -5.88
CA GLU A 222 5.88 -6.45 -5.69
C GLU A 222 4.65 -6.96 -6.44
N LEU A 223 4.77 -7.33 -7.72
CA LEU A 223 3.67 -7.87 -8.52
C LEU A 223 3.10 -9.18 -7.93
N ARG A 224 3.98 -10.07 -7.46
CA ARG A 224 3.57 -11.29 -6.78
C ARG A 224 2.85 -11.01 -5.46
N LEU A 225 3.30 -10.02 -4.70
CA LEU A 225 2.66 -9.61 -3.45
C LEU A 225 1.27 -9.03 -3.69
N ALA A 226 1.11 -8.16 -4.70
CA ALA A 226 -0.18 -7.62 -5.08
C ALA A 226 -1.16 -8.74 -5.48
N ARG A 227 -0.70 -9.70 -6.30
CA ARG A 227 -1.49 -10.89 -6.69
C ARG A 227 -1.86 -11.75 -5.48
N ALA A 228 -0.91 -12.05 -4.59
CA ALA A 228 -1.18 -12.81 -3.38
C ALA A 228 -2.19 -12.09 -2.48
N ARG A 229 -2.09 -10.78 -2.37
CA ARG A 229 -3.03 -9.96 -1.59
C ARG A 229 -4.45 -10.05 -2.15
N ALA A 230 -4.63 -9.96 -3.47
CA ALA A 230 -5.93 -10.14 -4.13
C ALA A 230 -6.52 -11.53 -3.83
N LEU A 231 -5.76 -12.60 -4.02
CA LEU A 231 -6.19 -13.98 -3.71
C LEU A 231 -6.58 -14.17 -2.24
N LEU A 232 -5.83 -13.59 -1.32
CA LEU A 232 -6.15 -13.65 0.12
C LEU A 232 -7.45 -12.89 0.45
N ARG A 233 -7.77 -11.80 -0.27
CA ARG A 233 -9.07 -11.11 -0.16
C ARG A 233 -10.23 -12.01 -0.59
N GLU A 234 -10.03 -12.79 -1.65
CA GLU A 234 -10.96 -13.80 -2.13
C GLU A 234 -11.00 -15.07 -1.26
N ARG A 235 -10.39 -15.00 -0.07
CA ARG A 235 -10.36 -16.08 0.92
C ARG A 235 -9.55 -17.31 0.51
N VAL A 236 -8.75 -17.26 -0.54
CA VAL A 236 -7.83 -18.34 -0.94
C VAL A 236 -6.86 -18.65 0.23
N PRO A 237 -6.62 -19.95 0.55
CA PRO A 237 -5.68 -20.32 1.61
C PRO A 237 -4.26 -19.78 1.34
N PRO A 238 -3.48 -19.37 2.37
CA PRO A 238 -2.17 -18.78 2.18
C PRO A 238 -1.17 -19.64 1.43
N ALA A 239 -1.23 -20.97 1.58
CA ALA A 239 -0.35 -21.88 0.85
C ALA A 239 -0.66 -21.89 -0.65
N GLU A 240 -1.94 -21.93 -0.99
CA GLU A 240 -2.42 -21.89 -2.36
C GLU A 240 -2.17 -20.52 -2.99
N ALA A 241 -2.48 -19.42 -2.28
CA ALA A 241 -2.21 -18.07 -2.72
C ALA A 241 -0.71 -17.83 -3.01
N ALA A 242 0.19 -18.44 -2.22
CA ALA A 242 1.62 -18.38 -2.46
C ALA A 242 1.99 -18.98 -3.83
N LEU A 243 1.54 -20.18 -4.12
CA LEU A 243 1.84 -20.87 -5.38
C LEU A 243 1.21 -20.15 -6.57
N MET A 244 -0.07 -19.76 -6.47
CA MET A 244 -0.78 -19.02 -7.52
C MET A 244 -0.16 -17.65 -7.82
N ALA A 245 0.46 -17.01 -6.83
CA ALA A 245 1.15 -15.74 -6.98
C ALA A 245 2.60 -15.89 -7.48
N GLY A 246 3.15 -17.11 -7.54
CA GLY A 246 4.51 -17.40 -8.04
C GLY A 246 5.59 -17.44 -6.96
N PHE A 247 5.21 -17.52 -5.67
CA PHE A 247 6.15 -17.82 -4.57
C PHE A 247 6.42 -19.34 -4.50
N SER A 248 7.60 -19.73 -4.03
CA SER A 248 7.95 -21.15 -3.88
C SER A 248 7.09 -21.88 -2.86
N ASP A 249 6.68 -21.20 -1.80
CA ASP A 249 5.93 -21.75 -0.70
C ASP A 249 5.30 -20.65 0.19
N GLN A 250 4.46 -21.07 1.14
CA GLN A 250 3.80 -20.17 2.09
C GLN A 250 4.78 -19.39 2.97
N SER A 251 5.92 -19.97 3.34
CA SER A 251 6.92 -19.34 4.21
C SER A 251 7.64 -18.20 3.47
N HIS A 252 7.93 -18.44 2.19
CA HIS A 252 8.50 -17.42 1.30
C HIS A 252 7.54 -16.25 1.14
N LEU A 253 6.27 -16.50 0.79
CA LEU A 253 5.24 -15.46 0.79
C LEU A 253 5.14 -14.76 2.15
N GLY A 254 5.12 -15.51 3.24
CA GLY A 254 4.97 -14.97 4.59
C GLY A 254 6.04 -13.97 4.99
N ARG A 255 7.30 -14.22 4.62
CA ARG A 255 8.41 -13.29 4.86
C ARG A 255 8.23 -11.99 4.11
N TRP A 256 7.98 -12.05 2.80
CA TRP A 256 7.81 -10.86 1.96
C TRP A 256 6.54 -10.08 2.33
N PHE A 257 5.44 -10.79 2.56
CA PHE A 257 4.15 -10.19 2.92
C PHE A 257 4.23 -9.41 4.23
N ARG A 258 4.91 -9.97 5.25
CA ARG A 258 5.12 -9.27 6.52
C ARG A 258 6.00 -8.05 6.37
N ARG A 259 7.05 -8.12 5.54
CA ARG A 259 7.94 -6.98 5.27
C ARG A 259 7.22 -5.84 4.55
N ALA A 260 6.33 -6.16 3.61
CA ALA A 260 5.59 -5.18 2.83
C ALA A 260 4.37 -4.61 3.57
N TYR A 261 3.65 -5.46 4.31
CA TYR A 261 2.33 -5.09 4.87
C TYR A 261 2.26 -5.17 6.41
N GLY A 262 3.34 -5.56 7.08
CA GLY A 262 3.39 -5.70 8.54
C GLY A 262 2.57 -6.86 9.12
N LEU A 263 1.74 -7.52 8.33
CA LEU A 263 0.83 -8.62 8.72
C LEU A 263 1.24 -9.94 8.08
N THR A 264 0.81 -11.05 8.69
CA THR A 264 0.93 -12.35 8.02
C THR A 264 -0.18 -12.55 6.99
N PRO A 265 0.03 -13.35 5.93
CA PRO A 265 -1.02 -13.70 4.97
C PRO A 265 -2.28 -14.29 5.62
N ALA A 266 -2.11 -15.10 6.68
CA ALA A 266 -3.23 -15.72 7.40
C ALA A 266 -4.07 -14.67 8.14
N VAL A 267 -3.45 -13.70 8.80
CA VAL A 267 -4.15 -12.59 9.46
C VAL A 267 -4.86 -11.73 8.42
N TYR A 268 -4.17 -11.37 7.34
CA TYR A 268 -4.74 -10.56 6.27
C TYR A 268 -5.96 -11.24 5.61
N ARG A 269 -5.90 -12.56 5.37
CA ARG A 269 -7.01 -13.33 4.82
C ARG A 269 -8.27 -13.28 5.68
N ARG A 270 -8.14 -13.25 7.00
CA ARG A 270 -9.30 -13.12 7.93
C ARG A 270 -10.03 -11.79 7.76
N GLY A 271 -9.37 -10.77 7.20
CA GLY A 271 -9.92 -9.43 6.99
C GLY A 271 -10.17 -8.64 8.28
N ARG A 272 -9.68 -9.17 9.41
CA ARG A 272 -9.68 -8.50 10.72
C ARG A 272 -8.54 -9.02 11.58
N THR A 273 -8.03 -8.17 12.44
CA THR A 273 -7.21 -8.57 13.58
C THR A 273 -8.10 -8.74 14.80
N ASP A 274 -7.73 -9.66 15.69
CA ASP A 274 -8.39 -9.75 16.98
C ASP A 274 -7.90 -8.56 17.82
N VAL A 275 -8.82 -7.68 18.18
CA VAL A 275 -8.57 -6.53 19.05
C VAL A 275 -8.96 -6.96 20.46
N PRO A 276 -8.09 -6.81 21.48
CA PRO A 276 -8.48 -7.05 22.86
C PRO A 276 -9.66 -6.13 23.24
N ASP A 277 -10.67 -6.68 23.93
CA ASP A 277 -11.78 -5.90 24.45
C ASP A 277 -11.26 -4.72 25.28
N GLY A 278 -11.72 -3.50 24.95
CA GLY A 278 -11.34 -2.27 25.64
C GLY A 278 -10.16 -1.49 25.04
N ALA A 279 -9.58 -1.92 23.91
CA ALA A 279 -8.58 -1.13 23.22
C ALA A 279 -9.24 0.02 22.44
N HIS A 280 -9.05 1.26 22.90
CA HIS A 280 -9.42 2.46 22.14
C HIS A 280 -8.44 2.62 20.95
N LEU A 281 -8.87 2.23 19.75
CA LEU A 281 -8.01 2.17 18.56
C LEU A 281 -7.67 3.54 17.97
N LEU A 282 -8.45 4.56 18.29
CA LEU A 282 -8.43 5.86 17.60
C LEU A 282 -8.33 7.08 18.56
N ASP A 283 -8.03 6.83 19.85
CA ASP A 283 -7.76 7.89 20.83
C ASP A 283 -6.31 8.38 20.78
#